data_773b728937e4e8be6419ec2d6d3e19c9
#
_entry.id   773b728937e4e8be6419ec2d6d3e19c9
#
_cell.length_a   1.000
_cell.length_b   1.000
_cell.length_c   1.000
_cell.angle_alpha   90.00
_cell.angle_beta   90.00
_cell.angle_gamma   90.00
#
_symmetry.space_group_name_H-M   'P 1'
#
loop_
_entity.id
_entity.type
_entity.pdbx_description
1 polymer ?
#
loop_
_entity_poly.entity_id
_entity_poly.type
_entity_poly.pdbx_seq_one_letter_code
_entity_poly.pdbx_strand_id
1 'polypeptide(L)'
;MNHVHYIENDWCYKSTTIYIVVTGKLEKHPANMKLTEKQIEEIADNLDCGIRCFYNLKTREIRTILNFDSWIGADEELWEEESKEIDENWGDYFEFEGFETHDSFRIMADFAENVDDSRLRDKLINALNRPKPFPNYKWEIDNSGAYRQQWFDFKKMRYIEWIKEQIDSNKEDFE
;
A
#
# COMPACT_ATOMS: atom_id res chain seq x y z
N MET A 1 -8.96 37.43 6.07
CA MET A 1 -7.68 36.80 6.48
C MET A 1 -7.93 35.31 6.49
N ASN A 2 -7.61 34.65 5.39
CA ASN A 2 -7.80 33.20 5.24
C ASN A 2 -6.51 32.50 5.65
N HIS A 3 -6.56 31.77 6.75
CA HIS A 3 -5.49 30.87 7.13
C HIS A 3 -5.55 29.63 6.25
N VAL A 4 -4.61 29.51 5.34
CA VAL A 4 -4.35 28.27 4.63
C VAL A 4 -3.58 27.36 5.60
N HIS A 5 -4.26 26.34 6.14
CA HIS A 5 -3.58 25.26 6.84
C HIS A 5 -2.93 24.36 5.80
N TYR A 6 -1.60 24.39 5.73
CA TYR A 6 -0.82 23.33 5.10
C TYR A 6 -1.00 22.06 5.93
N ILE A 7 -1.71 21.10 5.39
CA ILE A 7 -1.74 19.74 5.93
C ILE A 7 -0.61 19.02 5.21
N GLU A 8 0.49 18.79 5.93
CA GLU A 8 1.56 17.89 5.52
C GLU A 8 0.93 16.52 5.27
N ASN A 9 1.18 15.95 4.08
CA ASN A 9 0.74 14.61 3.73
C ASN A 9 1.43 13.60 4.66
N ASP A 10 0.78 13.30 5.76
CA ASP A 10 1.15 12.21 6.64
C ASP A 10 0.79 10.89 5.96
N TRP A 11 1.77 10.07 5.78
CA TRP A 11 1.66 8.68 5.44
C TRP A 11 0.47 8.03 6.13
N CYS A 12 -0.44 7.50 5.33
CA CYS A 12 -1.57 6.68 5.78
C CYS A 12 -2.75 7.46 6.40
N TYR A 13 -3.70 7.87 5.58
CA TYR A 13 -5.03 8.22 6.05
C TYR A 13 -6.09 7.26 5.53
N LYS A 14 -6.74 6.63 6.49
CA LYS A 14 -8.00 5.88 6.50
C LYS A 14 -8.75 5.79 5.16
N SER A 15 -8.62 4.67 4.50
CA SER A 15 -9.65 4.18 3.60
C SER A 15 -10.88 3.81 4.44
N THR A 16 -11.91 4.64 4.43
CA THR A 16 -13.25 4.22 4.85
C THR A 16 -13.85 3.52 3.63
N THR A 17 -13.63 2.24 3.52
CA THR A 17 -14.29 1.42 2.52
C THR A 17 -15.79 1.47 2.75
N ILE A 18 -16.50 2.27 1.95
CA ILE A 18 -17.95 2.21 1.87
C ILE A 18 -18.27 0.94 1.09
N TYR A 19 -18.65 -0.13 1.80
CA TYR A 19 -19.22 -1.31 1.18
C TYR A 19 -20.58 -0.91 0.58
N ILE A 20 -20.60 -0.60 -0.70
CA ILE A 20 -21.84 -0.64 -1.46
C ILE A 20 -22.13 -2.13 -1.64
N VAL A 21 -23.05 -2.66 -0.82
CA VAL A 21 -23.60 -3.99 -1.02
C VAL A 21 -24.47 -3.93 -2.27
N VAL A 22 -23.83 -4.08 -3.42
CA VAL A 22 -24.54 -4.46 -4.63
C VAL A 22 -24.85 -5.94 -4.45
N THR A 23 -26.13 -6.27 -4.29
CA THR A 23 -26.64 -7.66 -4.29
C THR A 23 -26.52 -8.25 -5.70
N GLY A 24 -25.29 -8.46 -6.13
CA GLY A 24 -24.92 -9.23 -7.30
C GLY A 24 -24.05 -10.37 -6.82
N LYS A 25 -24.38 -11.61 -7.21
CA LYS A 25 -23.59 -12.80 -6.96
C LYS A 25 -22.11 -12.48 -7.00
N LEU A 26 -21.39 -12.73 -5.90
CA LEU A 26 -19.95 -12.92 -5.92
C LEU A 26 -19.67 -14.08 -6.89
N GLU A 27 -19.40 -13.77 -8.13
CA GLU A 27 -18.80 -14.75 -9.03
C GLU A 27 -17.33 -14.89 -8.55
N LYS A 28 -17.09 -15.98 -7.85
CA LYS A 28 -15.74 -16.37 -7.41
C LYS A 28 -14.92 -16.61 -8.68
N HIS A 29 -13.91 -15.76 -8.89
CA HIS A 29 -13.02 -15.91 -10.02
C HIS A 29 -11.93 -16.93 -9.69
N PRO A 30 -11.77 -18.00 -10.51
CA PRO A 30 -10.68 -18.95 -10.35
C PRO A 30 -9.36 -18.25 -10.73
N ALA A 31 -8.70 -17.67 -9.77
CA ALA A 31 -7.52 -16.89 -10.06
C ALA A 31 -6.26 -17.73 -9.95
N ASN A 32 -5.91 -18.42 -11.02
CA ASN A 32 -4.53 -18.80 -11.22
C ASN A 32 -3.73 -17.57 -11.69
N MET A 33 -3.57 -16.60 -10.78
CA MET A 33 -2.76 -15.42 -11.05
C MET A 33 -1.31 -15.84 -11.29
N LYS A 34 -0.79 -15.56 -12.48
CA LYS A 34 0.60 -15.85 -12.86
C LYS A 34 1.34 -14.54 -13.01
N LEU A 35 1.85 -14.04 -11.88
CA LEU A 35 2.71 -12.87 -11.85
C LEU A 35 4.17 -13.29 -11.85
N THR A 36 4.98 -12.57 -12.60
CA THR A 36 6.43 -12.66 -12.53
C THR A 36 6.95 -11.93 -11.30
N GLU A 37 8.13 -12.27 -10.81
CA GLU A 37 8.77 -11.55 -9.69
C GLU A 37 8.87 -10.04 -9.98
N LYS A 38 9.19 -9.68 -11.23
CA LYS A 38 9.25 -8.27 -11.65
C LYS A 38 7.91 -7.56 -11.50
N GLN A 39 6.80 -8.21 -11.85
CA GLN A 39 5.47 -7.64 -11.71
C GLN A 39 5.09 -7.49 -10.22
N ILE A 40 5.46 -8.47 -9.39
CA ILE A 40 5.25 -8.38 -7.94
C ILE A 40 6.04 -7.20 -7.35
N GLU A 41 7.28 -7.00 -7.77
CA GLU A 41 8.09 -5.84 -7.33
C GLU A 41 7.46 -4.51 -7.79
N GLU A 42 6.97 -4.45 -9.02
CA GLU A 42 6.30 -3.26 -9.56
C GLU A 42 5.02 -2.93 -8.77
N ILE A 43 4.20 -3.94 -8.44
CA ILE A 43 3.02 -3.77 -7.59
C ILE A 43 3.44 -3.28 -6.20
N ALA A 44 4.50 -3.85 -5.61
CA ALA A 44 5.00 -3.46 -4.30
C ALA A 44 5.42 -1.98 -4.27
N ASP A 45 6.17 -1.53 -5.29
CA ASP A 45 6.62 -0.15 -5.41
C ASP A 45 5.43 0.82 -5.57
N ASN A 46 4.42 0.44 -6.36
CA ASN A 46 3.22 1.24 -6.56
C ASN A 46 2.37 1.34 -5.28
N LEU A 47 2.12 0.22 -4.60
CA LEU A 47 1.36 0.21 -3.34
C LEU A 47 2.07 1.04 -2.25
N ASP A 48 3.41 0.97 -2.19
CA ASP A 48 4.18 1.80 -1.26
C ASP A 48 4.06 3.31 -1.55
N CYS A 49 3.84 3.67 -2.79
CA CYS A 49 3.54 5.04 -3.21
C CYS A 49 2.06 5.43 -3.03
N GLY A 50 1.20 4.55 -2.52
CA GLY A 50 -0.23 4.81 -2.37
C GLY A 50 -1.00 4.77 -3.70
N ILE A 51 -0.47 4.06 -4.70
CA ILE A 51 -1.12 3.83 -5.99
C ILE A 51 -1.91 2.53 -5.90
N ARG A 52 -3.17 2.53 -6.33
CA ARG A 52 -4.00 1.34 -6.41
C ARG A 52 -3.56 0.48 -7.59
N CYS A 53 -3.46 -0.84 -7.37
CA CYS A 53 -2.99 -1.80 -8.36
C CYS A 53 -4.05 -2.85 -8.63
N PHE A 54 -4.40 -3.04 -9.90
CA PHE A 54 -5.40 -3.98 -10.37
C PHE A 54 -4.80 -4.97 -11.35
N TYR A 55 -5.08 -6.25 -11.17
CA TYR A 55 -4.70 -7.31 -12.11
C TYR A 55 -5.91 -7.78 -12.89
N ASN A 56 -5.88 -7.64 -14.21
CA ASN A 56 -6.93 -8.14 -15.07
C ASN A 56 -6.81 -9.66 -15.22
N LEU A 57 -7.80 -10.41 -14.73
CA LEU A 57 -7.82 -11.86 -14.71
C LEU A 57 -7.90 -12.50 -16.11
N LYS A 58 -8.43 -11.76 -17.10
CA LYS A 58 -8.57 -12.20 -18.48
C LYS A 58 -7.35 -11.90 -19.32
N THR A 59 -6.89 -10.62 -19.30
CA THR A 59 -5.77 -10.19 -20.13
C THR A 59 -4.40 -10.39 -19.46
N ARG A 60 -4.38 -10.56 -18.10
CA ARG A 60 -3.19 -10.69 -17.26
C ARG A 60 -2.32 -9.43 -17.22
N GLU A 61 -2.93 -8.29 -17.51
CA GLU A 61 -2.28 -6.98 -17.44
C GLU A 61 -2.49 -6.36 -16.06
N ILE A 62 -1.50 -5.57 -15.64
CA ILE A 62 -1.59 -4.74 -14.44
C ILE A 62 -2.07 -3.36 -14.87
N ARG A 63 -3.06 -2.83 -14.16
CA ARG A 63 -3.54 -1.46 -14.24
C ARG A 63 -3.27 -0.76 -12.93
N THR A 64 -2.93 0.50 -12.99
CA THR A 64 -2.66 1.32 -11.80
C THR A 64 -3.47 2.59 -11.86
N ILE A 65 -4.04 2.99 -10.75
CA ILE A 65 -4.82 4.23 -10.61
C ILE A 65 -4.33 4.97 -9.36
N LEU A 66 -4.17 6.28 -9.47
CA LEU A 66 -3.88 7.09 -8.28
C LEU A 66 -5.02 6.97 -7.25
N ASN A 67 -4.66 6.81 -6.00
CA ASN A 67 -5.62 6.91 -4.91
C ASN A 67 -5.90 8.40 -4.62
N PHE A 68 -6.98 8.94 -5.19
CA PHE A 68 -7.35 10.37 -5.07
C PHE A 68 -7.62 10.79 -3.62
N ASP A 69 -8.03 9.86 -2.75
CA ASP A 69 -8.20 10.14 -1.32
C ASP A 69 -6.87 10.49 -0.63
N SER A 70 -5.76 9.99 -1.19
CA SER A 70 -4.40 10.18 -0.66
C SER A 70 -3.63 11.31 -1.34
N TRP A 71 -4.09 11.77 -2.53
CA TRP A 71 -3.38 12.76 -3.34
C TRP A 71 -4.23 14.01 -3.54
N ILE A 72 -4.09 14.99 -2.63
CA ILE A 72 -4.79 16.26 -2.74
C ILE A 72 -4.27 17.06 -3.94
N GLY A 73 -5.17 17.37 -4.88
CA GLY A 73 -4.87 18.17 -6.06
C GLY A 73 -4.38 17.36 -7.27
N ALA A 74 -4.49 16.03 -7.25
CA ALA A 74 -4.35 15.23 -8.45
C ALA A 74 -5.50 15.56 -9.43
N ASP A 75 -5.16 15.60 -10.72
CA ASP A 75 -6.13 15.84 -11.78
C ASP A 75 -6.88 14.52 -12.07
N GLU A 76 -8.11 14.41 -11.55
CA GLU A 76 -8.96 13.22 -11.72
C GLU A 76 -9.28 12.96 -13.20
N GLU A 77 -9.36 14.01 -14.03
CA GLU A 77 -9.68 13.89 -15.46
C GLU A 77 -8.69 12.99 -16.21
N LEU A 78 -7.42 12.97 -15.76
CA LEU A 78 -6.37 12.13 -16.38
C LEU A 78 -6.58 10.63 -16.18
N TRP A 79 -7.40 10.21 -15.19
CA TRP A 79 -7.60 8.82 -14.80
C TRP A 79 -9.06 8.38 -14.96
N GLU A 80 -9.91 9.27 -15.49
CA GLU A 80 -11.35 9.00 -15.58
C GLU A 80 -11.65 7.82 -16.51
N GLU A 81 -10.93 7.68 -17.63
CA GLU A 81 -11.13 6.59 -18.58
C GLU A 81 -10.73 5.23 -17.97
N GLU A 82 -9.56 5.15 -17.32
CA GLU A 82 -9.06 3.94 -16.66
C GLU A 82 -9.95 3.55 -15.48
N SER A 83 -10.36 4.50 -14.66
CA SER A 83 -11.24 4.27 -13.53
C SER A 83 -12.59 3.72 -14.00
N LYS A 84 -13.15 4.31 -15.05
CA LYS A 84 -14.41 3.88 -15.62
C LYS A 84 -14.32 2.47 -16.25
N GLU A 85 -13.24 2.16 -16.96
CA GLU A 85 -13.01 0.83 -17.52
C GLU A 85 -13.01 -0.25 -16.42
N ILE A 86 -12.32 0.02 -15.29
CA ILE A 86 -12.24 -0.90 -14.17
C ILE A 86 -13.61 -1.04 -13.49
N ASP A 87 -14.33 0.08 -13.26
CA ASP A 87 -15.64 0.07 -12.63
C ASP A 87 -16.67 -0.69 -13.45
N GLU A 88 -16.69 -0.49 -14.77
CA GLU A 88 -17.60 -1.19 -15.68
C GLU A 88 -17.31 -2.71 -15.79
N ASN A 89 -16.06 -3.10 -15.58
CA ASN A 89 -15.58 -4.48 -15.67
C ASN A 89 -15.01 -5.00 -14.35
N TRP A 90 -15.49 -4.49 -13.22
CA TRP A 90 -14.98 -4.81 -11.89
C TRP A 90 -14.77 -6.30 -11.63
N GLY A 91 -15.70 -7.13 -12.10
CA GLY A 91 -15.62 -8.59 -11.98
C GLY A 91 -14.44 -9.24 -12.71
N ASP A 92 -13.75 -8.54 -13.59
CA ASP A 92 -12.59 -9.03 -14.33
C ASP A 92 -11.26 -8.64 -13.67
N TYR A 93 -11.31 -7.85 -12.59
CA TYR A 93 -10.13 -7.34 -11.92
C TYR A 93 -9.99 -7.88 -10.51
N PHE A 94 -8.74 -8.13 -10.12
CA PHE A 94 -8.33 -8.33 -8.74
C PHE A 94 -7.57 -7.10 -8.28
N GLU A 95 -8.02 -6.46 -7.22
CA GLU A 95 -7.34 -5.33 -6.61
C GLU A 95 -6.37 -5.83 -5.53
N PHE A 96 -5.10 -5.42 -5.61
CA PHE A 96 -4.13 -5.64 -4.55
C PHE A 96 -4.29 -4.60 -3.47
N GLU A 97 -4.45 -5.05 -2.23
CA GLU A 97 -4.56 -4.19 -1.07
C GLU A 97 -3.19 -3.76 -0.55
N GLY A 98 -3.04 -2.47 -0.25
CA GLY A 98 -1.89 -1.95 0.46
C GLY A 98 -1.96 -2.25 1.96
N PHE A 99 -0.92 -1.88 2.70
CA PHE A 99 -0.92 -2.02 4.16
C PHE A 99 -1.89 -1.04 4.81
N GLU A 100 -2.66 -1.54 5.77
CA GLU A 100 -3.40 -0.68 6.67
C GLU A 100 -2.47 0.05 7.65
N THR A 101 -2.99 1.07 8.33
CA THR A 101 -2.24 1.84 9.34
C THR A 101 -1.62 0.93 10.42
N HIS A 102 -2.36 -0.09 10.85
CA HIS A 102 -1.91 -1.05 11.85
C HIS A 102 -0.72 -1.88 11.35
N ASP A 103 -0.78 -2.37 10.11
CA ASP A 103 0.28 -3.17 9.51
C ASP A 103 1.54 -2.34 9.28
N SER A 104 1.37 -1.12 8.77
CA SER A 104 2.46 -0.16 8.61
C SER A 104 3.17 0.12 9.95
N PHE A 105 2.41 0.28 11.03
CA PHE A 105 2.98 0.47 12.37
C PHE A 105 3.77 -0.76 12.83
N ARG A 106 3.23 -1.98 12.63
CA ARG A 106 3.90 -3.23 12.99
C ARG A 106 5.21 -3.40 12.21
N ILE A 107 5.21 -3.11 10.91
CA ILE A 107 6.42 -3.18 10.07
C ILE A 107 7.51 -2.20 10.56
N MET A 108 7.12 -0.99 10.96
CA MET A 108 8.06 -0.04 11.56
C MET A 108 8.64 -0.54 12.88
N ALA A 109 7.81 -1.16 13.73
CA ALA A 109 8.27 -1.74 14.99
C ALA A 109 9.23 -2.91 14.75
N ASP A 110 8.87 -3.82 13.84
CA ASP A 110 9.71 -4.96 13.47
C ASP A 110 11.09 -4.50 12.97
N PHE A 111 11.13 -3.48 12.12
CA PHE A 111 12.41 -2.93 11.67
C PHE A 111 13.20 -2.32 12.82
N ALA A 112 12.55 -1.47 13.64
CA ALA A 112 13.21 -0.79 14.74
C ALA A 112 13.87 -1.77 15.73
N GLU A 113 13.21 -2.88 16.04
CA GLU A 113 13.71 -3.91 16.94
C GLU A 113 14.96 -4.65 16.40
N ASN A 114 15.09 -4.74 15.07
CA ASN A 114 16.15 -5.44 14.38
C ASN A 114 17.35 -4.55 13.95
N VAL A 115 17.31 -3.24 14.24
CA VAL A 115 18.44 -2.34 13.96
C VAL A 115 19.62 -2.65 14.89
N ASP A 116 20.81 -2.90 14.33
CA ASP A 116 22.03 -3.22 15.08
C ASP A 116 22.54 -2.06 15.94
N ASP A 117 22.42 -0.81 15.44
CA ASP A 117 22.77 0.39 16.18
C ASP A 117 21.79 0.64 17.32
N SER A 118 22.24 0.41 18.56
CA SER A 118 21.40 0.56 19.75
C SER A 118 20.85 1.97 19.92
N ARG A 119 21.59 3.00 19.53
CA ARG A 119 21.18 4.42 19.66
C ARG A 119 20.06 4.73 18.67
N LEU A 120 20.19 4.25 17.43
CA LEU A 120 19.15 4.41 16.42
C LEU A 120 17.91 3.61 16.80
N ARG A 121 18.08 2.36 17.24
CA ARG A 121 16.99 1.50 17.74
C ARG A 121 16.17 2.22 18.82
N ASP A 122 16.84 2.75 19.85
CA ASP A 122 16.16 3.46 20.92
C ASP A 122 15.40 4.70 20.42
N LYS A 123 15.94 5.43 19.45
CA LYS A 123 15.26 6.57 18.83
C LYS A 123 14.02 6.15 18.07
N LEU A 124 14.10 5.09 17.24
CA LEU A 124 12.98 4.58 16.46
C LEU A 124 11.85 4.06 17.36
N ILE A 125 12.19 3.27 18.40
CA ILE A 125 11.22 2.78 19.38
C ILE A 125 10.58 3.96 20.13
N ASN A 126 11.36 4.96 20.53
CA ASN A 126 10.83 6.15 21.18
C ASN A 126 9.93 6.96 20.25
N ALA A 127 10.23 7.04 18.94
CA ALA A 127 9.42 7.72 17.95
C ALA A 127 8.04 7.07 17.81
N LEU A 128 7.98 5.73 17.82
CA LEU A 128 6.73 4.97 17.74
C LEU A 128 5.85 5.14 18.99
N ASN A 129 6.45 5.37 20.15
CA ASN A 129 5.74 5.54 21.43
C ASN A 129 5.27 6.98 21.71
N ARG A 130 5.49 7.92 20.79
CA ARG A 130 5.07 9.32 20.94
C ARG A 130 3.80 9.62 20.13
N PRO A 131 3.08 10.72 20.43
CA PRO A 131 2.07 11.25 19.55
C PRO A 131 2.66 11.49 18.14
N LYS A 132 1.88 11.19 17.10
CA LYS A 132 2.32 11.23 15.69
C LYS A 132 3.50 10.30 15.40
N PRO A 133 3.34 8.97 15.59
CA PRO A 133 4.44 8.01 15.44
C PRO A 133 5.04 8.01 14.04
N PHE A 134 4.23 8.08 12.98
CA PHE A 134 4.68 8.02 11.58
C PHE A 134 5.64 9.17 11.20
N PRO A 135 5.29 10.45 11.39
CA PRO A 135 6.20 11.55 11.09
C PRO A 135 7.49 11.50 11.93
N ASN A 136 7.37 11.14 13.21
CA ASN A 136 8.54 11.04 14.07
C ASN A 136 9.50 9.93 13.62
N TYR A 137 8.95 8.75 13.29
CA TYR A 137 9.72 7.62 12.78
C TYR A 137 10.41 7.98 11.45
N LYS A 138 9.64 8.58 10.53
CA LYS A 138 10.16 9.03 9.24
C LYS A 138 11.34 9.97 9.43
N TRP A 139 11.23 10.94 10.34
CA TRP A 139 12.32 11.88 10.62
C TRP A 139 13.59 11.18 11.10
N GLU A 140 13.49 10.22 12.02
CA GLU A 140 14.64 9.45 12.52
C GLU A 140 15.28 8.61 11.39
N ILE A 141 14.48 7.95 10.57
CA ILE A 141 14.96 7.15 9.43
C ILE A 141 15.64 8.03 8.37
N ASP A 142 15.05 9.17 8.00
CA ASP A 142 15.63 10.06 6.99
C ASP A 142 17.00 10.62 7.44
N ASN A 143 17.26 10.70 8.75
CA ASN A 143 18.51 11.13 9.33
C ASN A 143 19.44 9.98 9.77
N SER A 144 19.14 8.73 9.44
CA SER A 144 19.87 7.54 9.90
C SER A 144 21.03 7.09 9.00
N GLY A 145 21.33 7.84 7.94
CA GLY A 145 22.41 7.49 7.00
C GLY A 145 22.10 6.19 6.23
N ALA A 146 22.97 5.19 6.36
CA ALA A 146 22.82 3.91 5.63
C ALA A 146 21.56 3.11 6.02
N TYR A 147 21.05 3.28 7.23
CA TYR A 147 19.83 2.59 7.69
C TYR A 147 18.59 3.06 6.96
N ARG A 148 18.62 4.26 6.35
CA ARG A 148 17.52 4.71 5.50
C ARG A 148 17.28 3.75 4.32
N GLN A 149 18.36 3.33 3.62
CA GLN A 149 18.22 2.37 2.53
C GLN A 149 17.76 1.00 3.04
N GLN A 150 18.31 0.53 4.15
CA GLN A 150 17.89 -0.75 4.76
C GLN A 150 16.40 -0.74 5.13
N TRP A 151 15.87 0.38 5.59
CA TRP A 151 14.44 0.53 5.84
C TRP A 151 13.60 0.39 4.57
N PHE A 152 14.00 1.04 3.47
CA PHE A 152 13.24 0.92 2.21
C PHE A 152 13.30 -0.50 1.64
N ASP A 153 14.46 -1.14 1.69
CA ASP A 153 14.62 -2.52 1.26
C ASP A 153 13.78 -3.48 2.11
N PHE A 154 13.77 -3.29 3.42
CA PHE A 154 12.94 -4.06 4.35
C PHE A 154 11.45 -3.86 4.08
N LYS A 155 11.00 -2.63 3.93
CA LYS A 155 9.60 -2.30 3.66
C LYS A 155 9.14 -2.90 2.32
N LYS A 156 9.97 -2.78 1.28
CA LYS A 156 9.69 -3.39 -0.04
C LYS A 156 9.56 -4.92 0.07
N MET A 157 10.44 -5.56 0.82
CA MET A 157 10.36 -7.02 1.05
C MET A 157 9.03 -7.40 1.73
N ARG A 158 8.56 -6.64 2.73
CA ARG A 158 7.27 -6.87 3.39
C ARG A 158 6.08 -6.69 2.45
N TYR A 159 6.13 -5.71 1.52
CA TYR A 159 5.11 -5.57 0.48
C TYR A 159 5.10 -6.76 -0.48
N ILE A 160 6.28 -7.25 -0.90
CA ILE A 160 6.38 -8.44 -1.77
C ILE A 160 5.79 -9.67 -1.07
N GLU A 161 6.08 -9.89 0.21
CA GLU A 161 5.49 -10.97 1.01
C GLU A 161 3.96 -10.84 1.05
N TRP A 162 3.45 -9.65 1.36
CA TRP A 162 2.03 -9.37 1.45
C TRP A 162 1.29 -9.61 0.11
N ILE A 163 1.88 -9.21 -1.01
CA ILE A 163 1.31 -9.48 -2.34
C ILE A 163 1.26 -10.98 -2.61
N LYS A 164 2.32 -11.74 -2.26
CA LYS A 164 2.34 -13.19 -2.40
C LYS A 164 1.28 -13.86 -1.54
N GLU A 165 1.06 -13.40 -0.32
CA GLU A 165 -0.01 -13.88 0.57
C GLU A 165 -1.39 -13.63 -0.04
N GLN A 166 -1.65 -12.46 -0.62
CA GLN A 166 -2.92 -12.18 -1.31
C GLN A 166 -3.14 -13.09 -2.52
N ILE A 167 -2.08 -13.38 -3.30
CA ILE A 167 -2.14 -14.31 -4.43
C ILE A 167 -2.47 -15.74 -3.95
N ASP A 168 -1.84 -16.18 -2.86
CA ASP A 168 -2.01 -17.55 -2.35
C ASP A 168 -3.38 -17.73 -1.67
N SER A 169 -3.83 -16.77 -0.87
CA SER A 169 -5.17 -16.78 -0.26
C SER A 169 -6.29 -16.85 -1.31
N ASN A 170 -6.09 -16.19 -2.44
CA ASN A 170 -7.05 -16.24 -3.55
C ASN A 170 -7.10 -17.61 -4.27
N LYS A 171 -6.11 -18.48 -4.06
CA LYS A 171 -6.13 -19.88 -4.58
C LYS A 171 -6.91 -20.81 -3.68
N GLU A 172 -6.88 -20.61 -2.35
CA GLU A 172 -7.49 -21.52 -1.37
C GLU A 172 -9.02 -21.45 -1.33
N ASP A 173 -9.62 -20.34 -1.78
CA ASP A 173 -11.08 -20.20 -1.85
C ASP A 173 -11.75 -21.11 -2.91
N PHE A 174 -11.00 -21.99 -3.59
CA PHE A 174 -11.45 -22.79 -4.73
C PHE A 174 -11.31 -24.33 -4.56
N GLU A 175 -10.86 -24.82 -3.40
CA GLU A 175 -10.92 -26.24 -3.05
C GLU A 175 -12.15 -26.52 -2.17
#